data_3a9037bee00c1c6c03eacd8bf1c0492a
#
_entry.id   3a9037bee00c1c6c03eacd8bf1c0492a
#
_cell.length_a   1.000
_cell.length_b   1.000
_cell.length_c   1.000
_cell.angle_alpha   90.00
_cell.angle_beta   90.00
_cell.angle_gamma   90.00
#
_symmetry.space_group_name_H-M   'P 1'
#
loop_
_entity.id
_entity.type
_entity.pdbx_description
1 polymer ?
#
loop_
_entity_poly.entity_id
_entity_poly.type
_entity_poly.pdbx_seq_one_letter_code
_entity_poly.pdbx_strand_id
1 'polypeptide(L)'
;MSSTASPAIFDRRLVRARGLRAAGLGPSTFLLERVARELSDRVACVQRRFEWVVDLGTPTSAVRRELARAGHIGTIVTANASGGCLHLRRASDQLVAGGLAVAADEEALPFRAASLDLVVSALSLQFVGDLPGTLTQIRRALKPDGLLLAAFVGGDSLCELRQSFAAAEAEVEDGVSPRVIPFVDVRAAGSLLQRAGLALPVTDLDRITVRYESPMALMHDLRAMGATNPMIERSRRTLRHATLMRMMEIYGERFADPDRRIRATFEIIWLSGWAPHSSQQEPLAPGSAQASLADALGVKEHSTEERAKR
;
A
#
# COMPACT_ATOMS: atom_id res chain seq x y z
N MET A 1 -11.25 16.85 -27.12
CA MET A 1 -11.22 16.98 -25.67
C MET A 1 -9.80 16.63 -25.23
N SER A 2 -8.98 17.64 -24.94
CA SER A 2 -7.59 17.44 -24.50
C SER A 2 -7.62 16.73 -23.14
N SER A 3 -7.19 15.48 -23.11
CA SER A 3 -6.84 14.79 -21.87
C SER A 3 -5.67 15.54 -21.24
N THR A 4 -5.92 16.40 -20.26
CA THR A 4 -4.89 16.91 -19.38
C THR A 4 -4.41 15.74 -18.51
N ALA A 5 -3.39 15.03 -19.00
CA ALA A 5 -2.70 14.03 -18.20
C ALA A 5 -2.26 14.70 -16.90
N SER A 6 -2.67 14.15 -15.76
CA SER A 6 -2.21 14.59 -14.44
C SER A 6 -0.68 14.57 -14.44
N PRO A 7 0.00 15.60 -13.92
CA PRO A 7 1.47 15.62 -13.92
C PRO A 7 2.00 14.39 -13.18
N ALA A 8 2.93 13.68 -13.79
CA ALA A 8 3.54 12.51 -13.18
C ALA A 8 4.28 12.91 -11.89
N ILE A 9 3.95 12.28 -10.79
CA ILE A 9 4.55 12.54 -9.47
C ILE A 9 5.88 11.76 -9.34
N PHE A 10 5.91 10.53 -9.82
CA PHE A 10 7.01 9.60 -9.66
C PHE A 10 7.73 9.30 -10.97
N ASP A 11 9.06 9.22 -10.91
CA ASP A 11 9.91 8.70 -11.96
C ASP A 11 9.84 7.16 -11.95
N ARG A 12 8.95 6.58 -12.76
CA ARG A 12 8.71 5.12 -12.85
C ARG A 12 9.97 4.34 -13.24
N ARG A 13 10.86 4.92 -14.05
CA ARG A 13 12.16 4.29 -14.38
C ARG A 13 13.03 4.18 -13.15
N LEU A 14 13.04 5.23 -12.33
CA LEU A 14 13.81 5.26 -11.09
C LEU A 14 13.25 4.29 -10.04
N VAL A 15 11.92 4.18 -9.90
CA VAL A 15 11.27 3.17 -9.04
C VAL A 15 11.76 1.78 -9.41
N ARG A 16 11.71 1.43 -10.70
CA ARG A 16 12.18 0.12 -11.21
C ARG A 16 13.67 -0.12 -10.94
N ALA A 17 14.51 0.87 -11.24
CA ALA A 17 15.96 0.77 -11.03
C ALA A 17 16.33 0.58 -9.55
N ARG A 18 15.59 1.24 -8.64
CA ARG A 18 15.79 1.11 -7.19
C ARG A 18 15.32 -0.24 -6.66
N GLY A 19 14.18 -0.75 -7.14
CA GLY A 19 13.70 -2.09 -6.84
C GLY A 19 14.70 -3.17 -7.27
N LEU A 20 15.26 -3.07 -8.49
CA LEU A 20 16.31 -3.97 -8.98
C LEU A 20 17.57 -3.92 -8.12
N ARG A 21 18.00 -2.73 -7.73
CA ARG A 21 19.17 -2.54 -6.83
C ARG A 21 18.92 -3.18 -5.47
N ALA A 22 17.74 -2.94 -4.86
CA ALA A 22 17.36 -3.53 -3.58
C ALA A 22 17.39 -5.05 -3.64
N ALA A 23 16.86 -5.64 -4.70
CA ALA A 23 16.87 -7.08 -4.90
C ALA A 23 18.30 -7.66 -4.98
N GLY A 24 19.27 -6.91 -5.55
CA GLY A 24 20.67 -7.31 -5.63
C GLY A 24 21.49 -7.11 -4.35
N LEU A 25 21.05 -6.24 -3.44
CA LEU A 25 21.75 -5.93 -2.17
C LEU A 25 21.37 -6.84 -1.00
N GLY A 26 20.37 -7.71 -1.17
CA GLY A 26 19.72 -8.41 -0.05
C GLY A 26 18.60 -7.53 0.52
N PRO A 27 17.34 -7.77 0.10
CA PRO A 27 16.23 -6.90 0.46
C PRO A 27 15.90 -6.99 1.96
N SER A 28 15.63 -5.84 2.58
CA SER A 28 15.01 -5.79 3.90
C SER A 28 13.52 -6.11 3.76
N THR A 29 13.09 -7.26 4.28
CA THR A 29 11.75 -7.82 4.00
C THR A 29 10.82 -7.88 5.21
N PHE A 30 11.27 -7.49 6.40
CA PHE A 30 10.50 -7.67 7.64
C PHE A 30 9.09 -7.05 7.59
N LEU A 31 8.99 -5.82 7.04
CA LEU A 31 7.71 -5.13 6.89
C LEU A 31 6.83 -5.83 5.85
N LEU A 32 7.42 -6.21 4.73
CA LEU A 32 6.72 -6.91 3.66
C LEU A 32 6.25 -8.30 4.08
N GLU A 33 7.04 -9.04 4.84
CA GLU A 33 6.65 -10.36 5.35
C GLU A 33 5.52 -10.28 6.38
N ARG A 34 5.52 -9.23 7.23
CA ARG A 34 4.39 -8.94 8.12
C ARG A 34 3.12 -8.68 7.31
N VAL A 35 3.21 -7.77 6.33
CA VAL A 35 2.08 -7.42 5.47
C VAL A 35 1.58 -8.63 4.65
N ALA A 36 2.48 -9.45 4.12
CA ALA A 36 2.12 -10.63 3.35
C ALA A 36 1.35 -11.68 4.18
N ARG A 37 1.75 -11.90 5.44
CA ARG A 37 1.01 -12.78 6.37
C ARG A 37 -0.38 -12.24 6.66
N GLU A 38 -0.48 -10.98 7.02
CA GLU A 38 -1.76 -10.33 7.30
C GLU A 38 -2.70 -10.35 6.09
N LEU A 39 -2.18 -10.12 4.85
CA LEU A 39 -2.96 -10.29 3.63
C LEU A 39 -3.47 -11.72 3.46
N SER A 40 -2.63 -12.71 3.72
CA SER A 40 -3.02 -14.12 3.66
C SER A 40 -4.10 -14.46 4.69
N ASP A 41 -3.99 -13.95 5.91
CA ASP A 41 -4.99 -14.14 6.96
C ASP A 41 -6.33 -13.49 6.57
N ARG A 42 -6.30 -12.29 6.01
CA ARG A 42 -7.52 -11.61 5.49
C ARG A 42 -8.16 -12.38 4.33
N VAL A 43 -7.36 -12.96 3.43
CA VAL A 43 -7.86 -13.85 2.36
C VAL A 43 -8.48 -15.11 2.96
N ALA A 44 -7.88 -15.69 4.00
CA ALA A 44 -8.38 -16.90 4.64
C ALA A 44 -9.75 -16.70 5.34
N CYS A 45 -10.08 -15.47 5.76
CA CYS A 45 -11.40 -15.13 6.29
C CYS A 45 -12.51 -15.17 5.23
N VAL A 46 -12.17 -15.18 3.95
CA VAL A 46 -13.14 -15.20 2.86
C VAL A 46 -13.43 -16.66 2.46
N GLN A 47 -14.64 -17.15 2.78
CA GLN A 47 -15.07 -18.52 2.48
C GLN A 47 -15.41 -18.69 0.97
N ARG A 48 -14.38 -18.58 0.14
CA ARG A 48 -14.51 -18.61 -1.31
C ARG A 48 -13.24 -19.15 -1.93
N ARG A 49 -13.37 -19.86 -3.06
CA ARG A 49 -12.25 -20.27 -3.88
C ARG A 49 -11.91 -19.19 -4.91
N PHE A 50 -10.62 -18.86 -5.02
CA PHE A 50 -10.08 -17.93 -6.00
C PHE A 50 -9.23 -18.71 -7.01
N GLU A 51 -9.72 -18.86 -8.24
CA GLU A 51 -9.03 -19.63 -9.28
C GLU A 51 -7.90 -18.83 -9.92
N TRP A 52 -8.14 -17.55 -10.24
CA TRP A 52 -7.17 -16.66 -10.87
C TRP A 52 -6.83 -15.51 -9.93
N VAL A 53 -5.63 -15.54 -9.40
CA VAL A 53 -5.13 -14.56 -8.44
C VAL A 53 -3.95 -13.80 -9.04
N VAL A 54 -3.94 -12.48 -8.90
CA VAL A 54 -2.81 -11.64 -9.29
C VAL A 54 -2.15 -11.06 -8.05
N ASP A 55 -0.84 -11.31 -7.90
CA ASP A 55 0.05 -10.57 -6.98
C ASP A 55 0.66 -9.41 -7.76
N LEU A 56 0.12 -8.20 -7.54
CA LEU A 56 0.43 -6.99 -8.29
C LEU A 56 1.51 -6.16 -7.60
N GLY A 57 2.63 -6.01 -8.26
CA GLY A 57 3.71 -5.08 -7.87
C GLY A 57 4.51 -5.48 -6.64
N THR A 58 4.12 -6.49 -5.87
CA THR A 58 4.83 -6.89 -4.65
C THR A 58 6.33 -7.08 -4.91
N PRO A 59 7.22 -6.46 -4.11
CA PRO A 59 8.66 -6.44 -4.40
C PRO A 59 9.37 -7.79 -4.37
N THR A 60 8.83 -8.76 -3.61
CA THR A 60 9.39 -10.12 -3.49
C THR A 60 8.32 -11.18 -3.65
N SER A 61 8.66 -12.47 -3.48
CA SER A 61 7.69 -13.58 -3.50
C SER A 61 6.92 -13.76 -2.17
N ALA A 62 7.00 -12.83 -1.21
CA ALA A 62 6.42 -12.99 0.11
C ALA A 62 4.90 -13.26 0.07
N VAL A 63 4.13 -12.43 -0.64
CA VAL A 63 2.68 -12.62 -0.79
C VAL A 63 2.36 -13.96 -1.44
N ARG A 64 3.04 -14.28 -2.54
CA ARG A 64 2.83 -15.54 -3.24
C ARG A 64 3.10 -16.76 -2.34
N ARG A 65 4.17 -16.73 -1.53
CA ARG A 65 4.48 -17.81 -0.59
C ARG A 65 3.38 -18.01 0.45
N GLU A 66 2.89 -16.94 1.02
CA GLU A 66 1.84 -17.01 2.03
C GLU A 66 0.52 -17.49 1.41
N LEU A 67 0.10 -16.93 0.29
CA LEU A 67 -1.13 -17.34 -0.40
C LEU A 67 -1.09 -18.78 -0.91
N ALA A 68 0.07 -19.28 -1.35
CA ALA A 68 0.20 -20.66 -1.83
C ALA A 68 -0.05 -21.71 -0.75
N ARG A 69 -0.01 -21.33 0.53
CA ARG A 69 -0.35 -22.21 1.67
C ARG A 69 -1.86 -22.34 1.89
N ALA A 70 -2.64 -21.44 1.32
CA ALA A 70 -4.08 -21.43 1.49
C ALA A 70 -4.75 -22.38 0.49
N GLY A 71 -5.48 -23.39 0.95
CA GLY A 71 -6.06 -24.45 0.11
C GLY A 71 -7.18 -24.02 -0.84
N HIS A 72 -7.63 -22.75 -0.77
CA HIS A 72 -8.68 -22.17 -1.60
C HIS A 72 -8.14 -21.24 -2.69
N ILE A 73 -6.81 -21.17 -2.87
CA ILE A 73 -6.13 -20.39 -3.91
C ILE A 73 -5.72 -21.29 -5.07
N GLY A 74 -6.10 -20.90 -6.29
CA GLY A 74 -5.73 -21.58 -7.52
C GLY A 74 -4.41 -21.06 -8.11
N THR A 75 -4.45 -20.55 -9.34
CA THR A 75 -3.27 -20.06 -10.03
C THR A 75 -2.91 -18.65 -9.63
N ILE A 76 -1.69 -18.45 -9.13
CA ILE A 76 -1.16 -17.13 -8.78
C ILE A 76 -0.28 -16.60 -9.93
N VAL A 77 -0.67 -15.45 -10.47
CA VAL A 77 0.10 -14.70 -11.47
C VAL A 77 0.82 -13.55 -10.78
N THR A 78 2.14 -13.57 -10.77
CA THR A 78 2.93 -12.43 -10.28
C THR A 78 3.08 -11.39 -11.39
N ALA A 79 2.57 -10.19 -11.19
CA ALA A 79 2.63 -9.07 -12.12
C ALA A 79 3.51 -7.95 -11.57
N ASN A 80 4.63 -7.62 -12.24
CA ASN A 80 5.56 -6.60 -11.77
C ASN A 80 6.24 -5.90 -12.95
N ALA A 81 6.41 -4.58 -12.85
CA ALA A 81 7.02 -3.74 -13.88
C ALA A 81 8.53 -4.00 -14.08
N SER A 82 9.20 -4.58 -13.10
CA SER A 82 10.63 -4.90 -13.19
C SER A 82 10.86 -6.29 -13.75
N GLY A 83 10.98 -6.44 -15.05
CA GLY A 83 11.30 -7.73 -15.70
C GLY A 83 12.54 -8.42 -15.10
N GLY A 84 13.53 -7.65 -14.61
CA GLY A 84 14.69 -8.19 -13.89
C GLY A 84 14.33 -8.83 -12.54
N CYS A 85 13.33 -8.30 -11.81
CA CYS A 85 12.82 -8.94 -10.61
C CYS A 85 12.19 -10.30 -10.91
N LEU A 86 11.62 -10.49 -12.10
CA LEU A 86 11.09 -11.80 -12.53
C LEU A 86 12.19 -12.86 -12.70
N HIS A 87 13.37 -12.48 -13.17
CA HIS A 87 14.52 -13.41 -13.28
C HIS A 87 15.11 -13.76 -11.91
N LEU A 88 15.26 -12.77 -11.02
CA LEU A 88 15.73 -12.99 -9.64
C LEU A 88 14.71 -13.82 -8.84
N ARG A 89 13.43 -13.62 -9.08
CA ARG A 89 12.34 -14.42 -8.50
C ARG A 89 12.36 -15.86 -8.98
N ARG A 90 12.64 -16.13 -10.27
CA ARG A 90 12.79 -17.50 -10.81
C ARG A 90 13.90 -18.29 -10.12
N ALA A 91 14.99 -17.63 -9.75
CA ALA A 91 16.09 -18.27 -9.02
C ALA A 91 15.74 -18.57 -7.55
N SER A 92 14.97 -17.71 -6.88
CA SER A 92 14.52 -17.90 -5.47
C SER A 92 13.24 -18.76 -5.35
N ASP A 93 12.43 -18.82 -6.42
CA ASP A 93 11.10 -19.44 -6.43
C ASP A 93 11.12 -20.93 -6.88
N GLN A 94 12.29 -21.56 -7.01
CA GLN A 94 12.36 -23.02 -7.30
C GLN A 94 11.61 -23.90 -6.28
N LEU A 95 11.22 -23.31 -5.12
CA LEU A 95 10.46 -24.00 -4.07
C LEU A 95 8.93 -23.85 -4.20
N VAL A 96 8.42 -22.96 -5.08
CA VAL A 96 6.97 -22.81 -5.29
C VAL A 96 6.64 -23.16 -6.74
N ALA A 97 6.42 -24.44 -7.00
CA ALA A 97 6.08 -24.97 -8.31
C ALA A 97 4.81 -24.31 -8.90
N GLY A 98 4.85 -23.92 -10.18
CA GLY A 98 3.66 -23.66 -10.98
C GLY A 98 3.14 -22.23 -11.05
N GLY A 99 3.87 -21.20 -10.55
CA GLY A 99 3.40 -19.82 -10.67
C GLY A 99 3.74 -19.16 -12.02
N LEU A 100 2.77 -18.46 -12.58
CA LEU A 100 2.92 -17.62 -13.75
C LEU A 100 3.52 -16.26 -13.34
N ALA A 101 4.29 -15.65 -14.25
CA ALA A 101 4.83 -14.32 -14.05
C ALA A 101 4.69 -13.49 -15.33
N VAL A 102 4.26 -12.25 -15.20
CA VAL A 102 4.08 -11.30 -16.29
C VAL A 102 4.77 -9.99 -15.97
N ALA A 103 5.45 -9.40 -16.94
CA ALA A 103 5.94 -8.04 -16.83
C ALA A 103 4.77 -7.09 -17.06
N ALA A 104 4.35 -6.41 -16.01
CA ALA A 104 3.22 -5.48 -16.04
C ALA A 104 3.49 -4.26 -15.17
N ASP A 105 3.09 -3.10 -15.65
CA ASP A 105 3.08 -1.86 -14.88
C ASP A 105 1.76 -1.76 -14.11
N GLU A 106 1.80 -1.31 -12.85
CA GLU A 106 0.62 -1.10 -12.03
C GLU A 106 -0.34 -0.06 -12.64
N GLU A 107 0.19 0.88 -13.43
CA GLU A 107 -0.58 1.91 -14.14
C GLU A 107 -1.09 1.45 -15.51
N ALA A 108 -0.67 0.26 -15.99
CA ALA A 108 -1.07 -0.30 -17.29
C ALA A 108 -1.23 -1.82 -17.19
N LEU A 109 -2.37 -2.27 -16.67
CA LEU A 109 -2.64 -3.68 -16.41
C LEU A 109 -2.98 -4.45 -17.70
N PRO A 110 -2.24 -5.51 -18.04
CA PRO A 110 -2.48 -6.29 -19.27
C PRO A 110 -3.54 -7.39 -19.07
N PHE A 111 -4.48 -7.20 -18.18
CA PHE A 111 -5.49 -8.20 -17.88
C PHE A 111 -6.81 -7.90 -18.59
N ARG A 112 -7.42 -8.97 -19.11
CA ARG A 112 -8.76 -8.89 -19.71
C ARG A 112 -9.79 -8.49 -18.65
N ALA A 113 -10.82 -7.76 -19.06
CA ALA A 113 -11.95 -7.44 -18.18
C ALA A 113 -12.63 -8.73 -17.69
N ALA A 114 -13.08 -8.72 -16.44
CA ALA A 114 -13.78 -9.82 -15.78
C ALA A 114 -13.06 -11.18 -15.88
N SER A 115 -11.74 -11.19 -15.65
CA SER A 115 -10.92 -12.42 -15.76
C SER A 115 -10.30 -12.88 -14.44
N LEU A 116 -10.23 -12.03 -13.43
CA LEU A 116 -9.54 -12.29 -12.17
C LEU A 116 -10.54 -12.47 -11.02
N ASP A 117 -10.27 -13.41 -10.13
CA ASP A 117 -11.06 -13.60 -8.92
C ASP A 117 -10.55 -12.77 -7.75
N LEU A 118 -9.22 -12.59 -7.67
CA LEU A 118 -8.56 -11.85 -6.61
C LEU A 118 -7.36 -11.07 -7.16
N VAL A 119 -7.23 -9.82 -6.74
CA VAL A 119 -6.01 -9.04 -6.91
C VAL A 119 -5.46 -8.70 -5.52
N VAL A 120 -4.20 -9.04 -5.28
CA VAL A 120 -3.48 -8.71 -4.04
C VAL A 120 -2.30 -7.83 -4.38
N SER A 121 -2.02 -6.82 -3.56
CA SER A 121 -0.83 -5.96 -3.71
C SER A 121 -0.26 -5.60 -2.35
N ALA A 122 1.04 -5.77 -2.18
CA ALA A 122 1.75 -5.45 -0.95
C ALA A 122 2.90 -4.48 -1.19
N LEU A 123 2.86 -3.33 -0.51
CA LEU A 123 3.91 -2.31 -0.45
C LEU A 123 4.41 -1.85 -1.84
N SER A 124 3.48 -1.69 -2.80
CA SER A 124 3.77 -1.26 -4.16
C SER A 124 3.00 0.01 -4.54
N LEU A 125 1.72 0.10 -4.17
CA LEU A 125 0.82 1.15 -4.67
C LEU A 125 1.19 2.56 -4.21
N GLN A 126 2.00 2.74 -3.17
CA GLN A 126 2.52 4.05 -2.74
C GLN A 126 3.42 4.74 -3.79
N PHE A 127 3.88 4.01 -4.80
CA PHE A 127 4.72 4.54 -5.88
C PHE A 127 3.96 4.73 -7.21
N VAL A 128 2.65 4.57 -7.19
CA VAL A 128 1.78 4.76 -8.35
C VAL A 128 1.35 6.22 -8.44
N GLY A 129 1.57 6.85 -9.57
CA GLY A 129 1.21 8.26 -9.81
C GLY A 129 -0.29 8.45 -10.06
N ASP A 130 -0.90 7.49 -10.77
CA ASP A 130 -2.36 7.45 -11.02
C ASP A 130 -3.02 6.29 -10.26
N LEU A 131 -3.10 6.42 -8.94
CA LEU A 131 -3.77 5.42 -8.11
C LEU A 131 -5.27 5.27 -8.44
N PRO A 132 -6.05 6.36 -8.72
CA PRO A 132 -7.43 6.21 -9.17
C PRO A 132 -7.58 5.38 -10.45
N GLY A 133 -6.74 5.66 -11.45
CA GLY A 133 -6.72 4.91 -12.70
C GLY A 133 -6.34 3.43 -12.50
N THR A 134 -5.35 3.17 -11.66
CA THR A 134 -4.95 1.80 -11.29
C THR A 134 -6.08 1.04 -10.62
N LEU A 135 -6.76 1.61 -9.64
CA LEU A 135 -7.90 0.99 -8.97
C LEU A 135 -9.05 0.71 -9.94
N THR A 136 -9.31 1.63 -10.88
CA THR A 136 -10.32 1.45 -11.93
C THR A 136 -9.96 0.28 -12.86
N GLN A 137 -8.69 0.16 -13.25
CA GLN A 137 -8.20 -0.96 -14.06
C GLN A 137 -8.31 -2.29 -13.30
N ILE A 138 -7.97 -2.32 -12.02
CA ILE A 138 -8.13 -3.50 -11.16
C ILE A 138 -9.60 -3.91 -11.10
N ARG A 139 -10.52 -2.96 -10.80
CA ARG A 139 -11.95 -3.25 -10.77
C ARG A 139 -12.45 -3.83 -12.11
N ARG A 140 -11.99 -3.28 -13.23
CA ARG A 140 -12.35 -3.79 -14.56
C ARG A 140 -11.85 -5.20 -14.82
N ALA A 141 -10.66 -5.54 -14.34
CA ALA A 141 -10.05 -6.86 -14.50
C ALA A 141 -10.70 -7.92 -13.60
N LEU A 142 -11.24 -7.52 -12.45
CA LEU A 142 -11.95 -8.41 -11.54
C LEU A 142 -13.27 -8.90 -12.17
N LYS A 143 -13.55 -10.18 -11.97
CA LYS A 143 -14.87 -10.77 -12.25
C LYS A 143 -15.94 -10.09 -11.37
N PRO A 144 -17.22 -10.13 -11.74
CA PRO A 144 -18.29 -9.77 -10.80
C PRO A 144 -18.10 -10.52 -9.47
N ASP A 145 -18.19 -9.79 -8.36
CA ASP A 145 -17.89 -10.32 -7.02
C ASP A 145 -16.44 -10.79 -6.83
N GLY A 146 -15.49 -10.31 -7.64
CA GLY A 146 -14.05 -10.47 -7.42
C GLY A 146 -13.54 -9.50 -6.37
N LEU A 147 -12.46 -9.86 -5.68
CA LEU A 147 -11.93 -9.14 -4.52
C LEU A 147 -10.62 -8.43 -4.84
N LEU A 148 -10.48 -7.18 -4.39
CA LEU A 148 -9.22 -6.49 -4.24
C LEU A 148 -8.81 -6.49 -2.76
N LEU A 149 -7.57 -6.91 -2.47
CA LEU A 149 -6.91 -6.72 -1.18
C LEU A 149 -5.54 -6.08 -1.41
N ALA A 150 -5.33 -4.90 -0.84
CA ALA A 150 -4.05 -4.20 -0.98
C ALA A 150 -3.59 -3.61 0.34
N ALA A 151 -2.29 -3.52 0.50
CA ALA A 151 -1.65 -2.83 1.62
C ALA A 151 -0.48 -1.99 1.11
N PHE A 152 -0.41 -0.75 1.51
CA PHE A 152 0.69 0.15 1.12
C PHE A 152 1.03 1.14 2.23
N VAL A 153 2.24 1.69 2.16
CA VAL A 153 2.70 2.73 3.09
C VAL A 153 1.95 4.02 2.81
N GLY A 154 1.31 4.56 3.85
CA GLY A 154 0.48 5.75 3.75
C GLY A 154 0.61 6.68 4.96
N GLY A 155 -0.28 7.65 5.05
CA GLY A 155 -0.45 8.51 6.21
C GLY A 155 0.80 9.26 6.66
N ASP A 156 1.06 9.20 7.95
CA ASP A 156 2.20 9.87 8.60
C ASP A 156 3.50 9.05 8.60
N SER A 157 3.61 8.07 7.70
CA SER A 157 4.85 7.29 7.59
C SER A 157 6.07 8.17 7.42
N LEU A 158 7.15 7.78 8.11
CA LEU A 158 8.45 8.47 8.09
C LEU A 158 8.35 9.97 8.43
N CYS A 159 7.36 10.38 9.24
CA CYS A 159 7.18 11.76 9.65
C CYS A 159 8.42 12.29 10.39
N GLU A 160 9.09 11.45 11.18
CA GLU A 160 10.32 11.80 11.91
C GLU A 160 11.46 12.13 10.93
N LEU A 161 11.65 11.29 9.91
CA LEU A 161 12.68 11.50 8.88
C LEU A 161 12.37 12.75 8.06
N ARG A 162 11.11 12.96 7.69
CA ARG A 162 10.64 14.14 6.93
C ARG A 162 10.90 15.42 7.68
N GLN A 163 10.52 15.47 8.96
CA GLN A 163 10.71 16.65 9.83
C GLN A 163 12.19 16.94 10.08
N SER A 164 13.01 15.92 10.31
CA SER A 164 14.44 16.08 10.56
C SER A 164 15.18 16.60 9.33
N PHE A 165 14.86 16.11 8.12
CA PHE A 165 15.42 16.65 6.89
C PHE A 165 14.97 18.08 6.62
N ALA A 166 13.68 18.38 6.79
CA ALA A 166 13.16 19.73 6.57
C ALA A 166 13.82 20.76 7.51
N ALA A 167 14.01 20.41 8.79
CA ALA A 167 14.67 21.28 9.74
C ALA A 167 16.17 21.45 9.39
N ALA A 168 16.88 20.39 9.05
CA ALA A 168 18.30 20.46 8.70
C ALA A 168 18.54 21.27 7.42
N GLU A 169 17.71 21.11 6.39
CA GLU A 169 17.82 21.90 5.16
C GLU A 169 17.49 23.38 5.40
N ALA A 170 16.51 23.70 6.24
CA ALA A 170 16.20 25.08 6.61
C ALA A 170 17.36 25.77 7.36
N GLU A 171 18.15 25.02 8.14
CA GLU A 171 19.30 25.56 8.87
C GLU A 171 20.58 25.65 8.01
N VAL A 172 20.78 24.72 7.07
CA VAL A 172 22.08 24.53 6.39
C VAL A 172 22.04 24.94 4.91
N GLU A 173 20.85 24.97 4.30
CA GLU A 173 20.68 25.21 2.87
C GLU A 173 19.73 26.40 2.62
N ASP A 174 19.72 26.94 1.41
CA ASP A 174 18.87 28.08 1.06
C ASP A 174 17.40 27.67 0.75
N GLY A 175 16.96 26.49 1.17
CA GLY A 175 15.61 26.00 0.93
C GLY A 175 15.42 24.55 1.28
N VAL A 176 14.17 24.12 1.34
CA VAL A 176 13.75 22.75 1.70
C VAL A 176 13.34 22.00 0.44
N SER A 177 13.80 20.75 0.30
CA SER A 177 13.44 19.86 -0.79
C SER A 177 12.67 18.63 -0.28
N PRO A 178 11.76 18.04 -1.07
CA PRO A 178 11.04 16.86 -0.65
C PRO A 178 12.00 15.66 -0.59
N ARG A 179 12.32 15.18 0.62
CA ARG A 179 13.18 14.00 0.86
C ARG A 179 12.38 12.73 1.05
N VAL A 180 11.18 12.83 1.59
CA VAL A 180 10.22 11.74 1.79
C VAL A 180 9.03 11.99 0.86
N ILE A 181 8.51 10.94 0.22
CA ILE A 181 7.36 11.06 -0.68
C ILE A 181 6.11 11.48 0.09
N PRO A 182 5.16 12.16 -0.56
CA PRO A 182 3.83 12.36 0.01
C PRO A 182 3.08 11.02 0.02
N PHE A 183 2.38 10.75 1.10
CA PHE A 183 1.57 9.55 1.26
C PHE A 183 0.09 9.90 1.24
N VAL A 184 -0.71 8.97 0.73
CA VAL A 184 -2.18 9.04 0.79
C VAL A 184 -2.62 8.76 2.22
N ASP A 185 -3.61 9.49 2.73
CA ASP A 185 -4.24 9.19 4.01
C ASP A 185 -5.36 8.14 3.86
N VAL A 186 -5.79 7.55 4.98
CA VAL A 186 -6.79 6.47 5.00
C VAL A 186 -8.15 6.90 4.47
N ARG A 187 -8.56 8.15 4.68
CA ARG A 187 -9.87 8.69 4.23
C ARG A 187 -9.85 8.91 2.72
N ALA A 188 -8.77 9.52 2.22
CA ALA A 188 -8.56 9.69 0.79
C ALA A 188 -8.53 8.33 0.08
N ALA A 189 -7.85 7.33 0.66
CA ALA A 189 -7.80 5.97 0.12
C ALA A 189 -9.20 5.33 0.02
N GLY A 190 -10.05 5.49 1.04
CA GLY A 190 -11.46 5.05 1.01
C GLY A 190 -12.28 5.73 -0.10
N SER A 191 -12.11 7.04 -0.26
CA SER A 191 -12.77 7.79 -1.33
C SER A 191 -12.32 7.33 -2.73
N LEU A 192 -11.05 6.93 -2.87
CA LEU A 192 -10.53 6.39 -4.14
C LEU A 192 -11.16 5.05 -4.49
N LEU A 193 -11.38 4.14 -3.52
CA LEU A 193 -12.09 2.87 -3.76
C LEU A 193 -13.52 3.11 -4.27
N GLN A 194 -14.25 4.03 -3.62
CA GLN A 194 -15.60 4.41 -4.04
C GLN A 194 -15.63 5.01 -5.45
N ARG A 195 -14.71 5.95 -5.75
CA ARG A 195 -14.59 6.56 -7.08
C ARG A 195 -14.21 5.55 -8.16
N ALA A 196 -13.42 4.53 -7.83
CA ALA A 196 -13.11 3.43 -8.74
C ALA A 196 -14.31 2.51 -9.00
N GLY A 197 -15.42 2.67 -8.24
CA GLY A 197 -16.62 1.87 -8.36
C GLY A 197 -16.50 0.48 -7.76
N LEU A 198 -15.65 0.31 -6.74
CA LEU A 198 -15.61 -0.90 -5.94
C LEU A 198 -16.76 -0.87 -4.92
N ALA A 199 -17.43 -2.00 -4.76
CA ALA A 199 -18.48 -2.19 -3.78
C ALA A 199 -17.88 -2.60 -2.42
N LEU A 200 -18.62 -2.36 -1.35
CA LEU A 200 -18.23 -2.71 0.03
C LEU A 200 -16.79 -2.28 0.37
N PRO A 201 -16.40 -1.02 0.06
CA PRO A 201 -15.03 -0.57 0.28
C PRO A 201 -14.74 -0.49 1.77
N VAL A 202 -13.64 -1.11 2.19
CA VAL A 202 -13.14 -1.01 3.57
C VAL A 202 -11.70 -0.51 3.53
N THR A 203 -11.40 0.44 4.41
CA THR A 203 -10.04 0.91 4.65
C THR A 203 -9.72 0.79 6.14
N ASP A 204 -8.51 0.39 6.43
CA ASP A 204 -7.99 0.21 7.78
C ASP A 204 -6.57 0.75 7.86
N LEU A 205 -6.10 1.08 9.06
CA LEU A 205 -4.78 1.67 9.31
C LEU A 205 -4.09 0.92 10.44
N ASP A 206 -2.90 0.37 10.13
CA ASP A 206 -2.01 -0.21 11.14
C ASP A 206 -0.77 0.69 11.30
N ARG A 207 -0.54 1.19 12.51
CA ARG A 207 0.61 2.03 12.84
C ARG A 207 1.70 1.19 13.49
N ILE A 208 2.84 1.09 12.83
CA ILE A 208 3.99 0.31 13.25
C ILE A 208 5.14 1.26 13.58
N THR A 209 5.66 1.20 14.80
CA THR A 209 6.89 1.91 15.18
C THR A 209 8.06 0.94 15.15
N VAL A 210 9.01 1.20 14.27
CA VAL A 210 10.27 0.46 14.18
C VAL A 210 11.38 1.25 14.85
N ARG A 211 12.22 0.58 15.65
CA ARG A 211 13.32 1.22 16.37
C ARG A 211 14.66 0.88 15.72
N TYR A 212 15.41 1.89 15.37
CA TYR A 212 16.73 1.77 14.74
C TYR A 212 17.84 2.26 15.64
N GLU A 213 19.04 1.76 15.45
CA GLU A 213 20.23 2.22 16.18
C GLU A 213 20.65 3.64 15.77
N SER A 214 20.32 4.04 14.54
CA SER A 214 20.65 5.37 14.01
C SER A 214 19.79 5.72 12.79
N PRO A 215 19.69 7.03 12.43
CA PRO A 215 19.04 7.44 11.17
C PRO A 215 19.71 6.83 9.92
N MET A 216 21.03 6.55 9.99
CA MET A 216 21.72 5.86 8.89
C MET A 216 21.23 4.43 8.72
N ALA A 217 20.99 3.70 9.81
CA ALA A 217 20.44 2.33 9.75
C ALA A 217 19.05 2.32 9.09
N LEU A 218 18.18 3.27 9.46
CA LEU A 218 16.88 3.47 8.78
C LEU A 218 17.05 3.75 7.28
N MET A 219 17.96 4.67 6.91
CA MET A 219 18.17 4.99 5.48
C MET A 219 18.75 3.82 4.69
N HIS A 220 19.57 2.96 5.31
CA HIS A 220 20.05 1.73 4.70
C HIS A 220 18.91 0.74 4.46
N ASP A 221 18.02 0.57 5.44
CA ASP A 221 16.83 -0.29 5.31
C ASP A 221 15.90 0.21 4.20
N LEU A 222 15.60 1.51 4.18
CA LEU A 222 14.79 2.10 3.10
C LEU A 222 15.41 1.89 1.71
N ARG A 223 16.74 1.91 1.62
CA ARG A 223 17.47 1.58 0.39
C ARG A 223 17.33 0.10 0.03
N ALA A 224 17.45 -0.80 1.03
CA ALA A 224 17.29 -2.24 0.85
C ALA A 224 15.83 -2.65 0.54
N MET A 225 14.86 -1.83 0.97
CA MET A 225 13.45 -1.96 0.56
C MET A 225 13.17 -1.44 -0.85
N GLY A 226 14.11 -0.71 -1.48
CA GLY A 226 13.86 0.04 -2.73
C GLY A 226 13.02 1.29 -2.54
N ALA A 227 12.77 1.71 -1.30
CA ALA A 227 11.83 2.77 -0.89
C ALA A 227 12.47 4.16 -0.79
N THR A 228 13.57 4.42 -1.49
CA THR A 228 14.15 5.76 -1.57
C THR A 228 13.31 6.67 -2.47
N ASN A 229 13.35 7.98 -2.25
CA ASN A 229 12.49 8.97 -2.88
C ASN A 229 12.57 9.01 -4.43
N PRO A 230 11.55 8.53 -5.17
CA PRO A 230 11.54 8.53 -6.64
C PRO A 230 10.80 9.74 -7.24
N MET A 231 10.51 10.78 -6.48
CA MET A 231 9.78 11.95 -6.99
C MET A 231 10.52 12.61 -8.15
N ILE A 232 9.78 13.12 -9.12
CA ILE A 232 10.33 13.89 -10.23
C ILE A 232 10.93 15.20 -9.72
N GLU A 233 10.28 15.82 -8.75
CA GLU A 233 10.67 17.09 -8.11
C GLU A 233 11.76 16.96 -7.03
N ARG A 234 12.27 15.74 -6.78
CA ARG A 234 13.35 15.55 -5.82
C ARG A 234 14.58 16.38 -6.18
N SER A 235 15.32 16.85 -5.20
CA SER A 235 16.65 17.42 -5.44
C SER A 235 17.54 16.41 -6.18
N ARG A 236 18.15 16.83 -7.27
CA ARG A 236 19.15 16.04 -8.02
C ARG A 236 20.57 16.33 -7.57
N ARG A 237 20.74 17.29 -6.67
CA ARG A 237 22.04 17.58 -6.05
C ARG A 237 22.38 16.50 -5.03
N THR A 238 23.67 16.19 -4.92
CA THR A 238 24.17 15.31 -3.87
C THR A 238 23.86 15.92 -2.52
N LEU A 239 23.39 15.10 -1.57
CA LEU A 239 23.14 15.51 -0.20
C LEU A 239 24.48 15.99 0.42
N ARG A 240 24.53 17.23 0.92
CA ARG A 240 25.70 17.78 1.56
C ARG A 240 25.96 17.05 2.88
N HIS A 241 27.22 16.83 3.20
CA HIS A 241 27.61 16.18 4.45
C HIS A 241 27.09 16.96 5.69
N ALA A 242 27.17 18.29 5.65
CA ALA A 242 26.68 19.14 6.74
C ALA A 242 25.17 18.95 6.98
N THR A 243 24.35 18.94 5.90
CA THR A 243 22.90 18.70 5.99
C THR A 243 22.60 17.32 6.54
N LEU A 244 23.35 16.29 6.10
CA LEU A 244 23.21 14.93 6.62
C LEU A 244 23.52 14.85 8.12
N MET A 245 24.64 15.41 8.55
CA MET A 245 25.03 15.41 9.96
C MET A 245 24.01 16.16 10.81
N ARG A 246 23.57 17.34 10.38
CA ARG A 246 22.57 18.11 11.11
C ARG A 246 21.22 17.38 11.19
N MET A 247 20.79 16.73 10.12
CA MET A 247 19.59 15.88 10.12
C MET A 247 19.70 14.76 11.16
N MET A 248 20.83 14.09 11.24
CA MET A 248 21.05 12.99 12.21
C MET A 248 21.02 13.50 13.65
N GLU A 249 21.59 14.67 13.95
CA GLU A 249 21.52 15.32 15.25
C GLU A 249 20.07 15.63 15.62
N ILE A 250 19.35 16.35 14.76
CA ILE A 250 17.93 16.71 14.98
C ILE A 250 17.07 15.45 15.18
N TYR A 251 17.32 14.40 14.40
CA TYR A 251 16.59 13.13 14.56
C TYR A 251 16.83 12.53 15.94
N GLY A 252 18.09 12.46 16.38
CA GLY A 252 18.45 11.96 17.70
C GLY A 252 17.87 12.81 18.84
N GLU A 253 17.91 14.14 18.71
CA GLU A 253 17.37 15.06 19.72
C GLU A 253 15.84 14.93 19.90
N ARG A 254 15.10 14.79 18.79
CA ARG A 254 13.63 14.86 18.82
C ARG A 254 12.94 13.51 18.92
N PHE A 255 13.54 12.45 18.38
CA PHE A 255 12.87 11.18 18.16
C PHE A 255 13.60 9.96 18.71
N ALA A 256 14.67 10.16 19.49
CA ALA A 256 15.32 9.06 20.19
C ALA A 256 14.58 8.71 21.48
N ASP A 257 14.59 7.42 21.79
CA ASP A 257 14.18 6.89 23.08
C ASP A 257 15.30 7.01 24.12
N PRO A 258 15.05 6.81 25.42
CA PRO A 258 16.07 6.90 26.48
C PRO A 258 17.29 6.01 26.26
N ASP A 259 17.14 4.90 25.53
CA ASP A 259 18.22 3.99 25.14
C ASP A 259 18.98 4.43 23.87
N ARG A 260 18.73 5.65 23.39
CA ARG A 260 19.30 6.28 22.20
C ARG A 260 18.91 5.65 20.86
N ARG A 261 18.00 4.67 20.83
CA ARG A 261 17.41 4.20 19.57
C ARG A 261 16.42 5.21 19.04
N ILE A 262 16.45 5.43 17.76
CA ILE A 262 15.49 6.31 17.09
C ILE A 262 14.22 5.55 16.67
N ARG A 263 13.10 6.23 16.68
CA ARG A 263 11.82 5.71 16.21
C ARG A 263 11.60 6.09 14.76
N ALA A 264 11.06 5.17 13.98
CA ALA A 264 10.54 5.43 12.65
C ALA A 264 9.12 4.88 12.56
N THR A 265 8.17 5.75 12.23
CA THR A 265 6.77 5.39 12.09
C THR A 265 6.49 4.90 10.67
N PHE A 266 5.81 3.77 10.56
CA PHE A 266 5.21 3.27 9.32
C PHE A 266 3.71 3.10 9.55
N GLU A 267 2.91 3.74 8.73
CA GLU A 267 1.47 3.54 8.66
C GLU A 267 1.15 2.70 7.44
N ILE A 268 0.56 1.55 7.65
CA ILE A 268 0.12 0.65 6.58
C ILE A 268 -1.37 0.87 6.39
N ILE A 269 -1.74 1.36 5.22
CA ILE A 269 -3.14 1.48 4.82
C ILE A 269 -3.54 0.19 4.13
N TRP A 270 -4.57 -0.43 4.66
CA TRP A 270 -5.20 -1.62 4.12
C TRP A 270 -6.41 -1.22 3.31
N LEU A 271 -6.54 -1.80 2.14
CA LEU A 271 -7.67 -1.60 1.25
C LEU A 271 -8.33 -2.93 0.94
N SER A 272 -9.65 -2.97 1.03
CA SER A 272 -10.43 -4.03 0.43
C SER A 272 -11.63 -3.47 -0.31
N GLY A 273 -12.03 -4.15 -1.37
CA GLY A 273 -13.21 -3.78 -2.14
C GLY A 273 -13.54 -4.86 -3.15
N TRP A 274 -14.80 -4.98 -3.47
CA TRP A 274 -15.33 -6.00 -4.35
C TRP A 274 -15.74 -5.40 -5.69
N ALA A 275 -15.56 -6.14 -6.77
CA ALA A 275 -16.23 -5.76 -8.01
C ALA A 275 -17.74 -5.93 -7.85
N PRO A 276 -18.57 -4.95 -8.28
CA PRO A 276 -20.02 -4.99 -8.06
C PRO A 276 -20.67 -6.25 -8.65
N HIS A 277 -21.62 -6.81 -7.90
CA HIS A 277 -22.44 -7.94 -8.31
C HIS A 277 -23.80 -7.87 -7.63
N SER A 278 -24.86 -8.34 -8.31
CA SER A 278 -26.25 -8.30 -7.83
C SER A 278 -26.52 -9.16 -6.57
N SER A 279 -25.62 -10.09 -6.23
CA SER A 279 -25.75 -10.90 -5.00
C SER A 279 -25.20 -10.21 -3.75
N GLN A 280 -24.53 -9.06 -3.88
CA GLN A 280 -23.98 -8.33 -2.75
C GLN A 280 -25.07 -7.66 -1.95
N GLN A 281 -24.83 -7.53 -0.64
CA GLN A 281 -25.75 -6.84 0.24
C GLN A 281 -25.87 -5.37 -0.13
N GLU A 282 -27.08 -4.91 -0.31
CA GLU A 282 -27.40 -3.50 -0.49
C GLU A 282 -27.92 -2.92 0.83
N PRO A 283 -27.65 -1.63 1.14
CA PRO A 283 -28.25 -0.96 2.27
C PRO A 283 -29.78 -1.01 2.15
N LEU A 284 -30.46 -1.38 3.22
CA LEU A 284 -31.90 -1.34 3.28
C LEU A 284 -32.39 0.11 3.11
N ALA A 285 -33.55 0.28 2.46
CA ALA A 285 -34.14 1.59 2.29
C ALA A 285 -34.42 2.23 3.68
N PRO A 286 -34.25 3.55 3.86
CA PRO A 286 -34.60 4.21 5.10
C PRO A 286 -36.05 3.92 5.49
N GLY A 287 -36.28 3.51 6.74
CA GLY A 287 -37.60 3.12 7.26
C GLY A 287 -38.04 1.69 6.99
N SER A 288 -37.19 0.85 6.37
CA SER A 288 -37.50 -0.57 6.11
C SER A 288 -37.13 -1.51 7.27
N ALA A 289 -36.70 -0.96 8.42
CA ALA A 289 -36.36 -1.75 9.61
C ALA A 289 -37.58 -2.55 10.07
N GLN A 290 -37.44 -3.88 10.23
CA GLN A 290 -38.49 -4.79 10.69
C GLN A 290 -38.42 -5.09 12.19
N ALA A 291 -37.35 -4.69 12.85
CA ALA A 291 -37.16 -4.85 14.29
C ALA A 291 -36.68 -3.54 14.94
N SER A 292 -37.20 -3.21 16.12
CA SER A 292 -36.70 -2.11 16.93
C SER A 292 -35.38 -2.50 17.61
N LEU A 293 -34.39 -1.62 17.61
CA LEU A 293 -33.15 -1.82 18.34
C LEU A 293 -33.44 -1.91 19.87
N ALA A 294 -34.40 -1.14 20.36
CA ALA A 294 -34.80 -1.15 21.76
C ALA A 294 -35.37 -2.51 22.19
N ASP A 295 -36.22 -3.10 21.32
CA ASP A 295 -36.77 -4.44 21.57
C ASP A 295 -35.66 -5.51 21.59
N ALA A 296 -34.72 -5.41 20.64
CA ALA A 296 -33.58 -6.35 20.56
C ALA A 296 -32.61 -6.24 21.74
N LEU A 297 -32.50 -5.06 22.35
CA LEU A 297 -31.67 -4.80 23.54
C LEU A 297 -32.45 -4.91 24.86
N GLY A 298 -33.76 -5.10 24.82
CA GLY A 298 -34.62 -5.17 26.01
C GLY A 298 -34.72 -3.86 26.79
N VAL A 299 -34.52 -2.71 26.11
CA VAL A 299 -34.57 -1.37 26.72
C VAL A 299 -35.77 -0.58 26.24
N LYS A 300 -36.25 0.36 27.06
CA LYS A 300 -37.33 1.27 26.65
C LYS A 300 -36.78 2.42 25.83
N GLU A 301 -37.41 2.73 24.71
CA GLU A 301 -37.12 3.96 23.96
C GLU A 301 -37.62 5.18 24.71
N HIS A 302 -36.80 6.19 24.83
CA HIS A 302 -37.19 7.53 25.33
C HIS A 302 -37.22 8.50 24.15
N SER A 303 -38.39 9.02 23.82
CA SER A 303 -38.51 10.05 22.80
C SER A 303 -37.82 11.33 23.25
N THR A 304 -36.92 11.87 22.45
CA THR A 304 -36.26 13.16 22.71
C THR A 304 -37.12 14.34 22.26
N GLU A 305 -38.30 14.10 21.63
CA GLU A 305 -39.14 15.12 20.99
C GLU A 305 -38.47 15.97 19.90
N GLU A 306 -37.21 15.73 19.62
CA GLU A 306 -36.50 16.38 18.53
C GLU A 306 -36.81 15.73 17.17
N ARG A 307 -37.46 16.47 16.28
CA ARG A 307 -37.61 16.07 14.87
C ARG A 307 -36.35 16.41 14.13
N ALA A 308 -35.69 15.42 13.53
CA ALA A 308 -34.61 15.64 12.58
C ALA A 308 -35.09 16.61 11.48
N LYS A 309 -34.47 17.80 11.39
CA LYS A 309 -34.72 18.69 10.25
C LYS A 309 -34.23 17.99 8.99
N ARG A 310 -35.14 17.80 8.01
CA ARG A 310 -34.83 17.34 6.66
C ARG A 310 -34.02 18.35 5.88
#